data_2f3b95c1b51b7f35ab577459fbb57ee9
#
_entry.id   2f3b95c1b51b7f35ab577459fbb57ee9
#
_cell.length_a   1.000
_cell.length_b   1.000
_cell.length_c   1.000
_cell.angle_alpha   90.00
_cell.angle_beta   90.00
_cell.angle_gamma   90.00
#
_symmetry.space_group_name_H-M   'P 1'
#
loop_
_entity.id
_entity.type
_entity.pdbx_description
1 polymer ?
#
loop_
_entity_poly.entity_id
_entity_poly.type
_entity_poly.pdbx_seq_one_letter_code
_entity_poly.pdbx_strand_id
1 'polypeptide(L)'
;MEVSKINLKKGFIYIYNFGDIKLHCYQTNDLMNDESYILENNENVLLVEFPAFYDNLEEFEKYVGELNKNIVGKVFSDHPNGGTILKDVKGYASEGTIKSMKEGTIHNLVTGFEKSFNGAFAKEYHEITNVLEDENVNIGGFELKITYHDENIEIEFPQIGCVYTHMLGHDCHSIVAGEEHANVIIEQLKRYKENGYNLVLSSHYTPETLKDVDTKITYLEELKELAKESKDSSDFENKIKAKYPEYSGLNYLDMTAGFFFPQN
;
A
#
# COMPACT_ATOMS: atom_id res chain seq x y z
N MET A 1 -19.74 10.16 -3.51
CA MET A 1 -18.58 9.96 -4.40
C MET A 1 -18.97 8.98 -5.49
N GLU A 2 -18.80 9.36 -6.75
CA GLU A 2 -19.08 8.47 -7.89
C GLU A 2 -17.85 7.58 -8.14
N VAL A 3 -18.10 6.27 -8.31
CA VAL A 3 -17.07 5.29 -8.57
C VAL A 3 -17.43 4.51 -9.82
N SER A 4 -16.49 4.40 -10.75
CA SER A 4 -16.63 3.53 -11.93
C SER A 4 -15.51 2.49 -11.95
N LYS A 5 -15.77 1.35 -12.65
CA LYS A 5 -14.81 0.25 -12.76
C LYS A 5 -14.55 -0.07 -14.23
N ILE A 6 -13.27 -0.21 -14.57
CA ILE A 6 -12.80 -0.69 -15.87
C ILE A 6 -12.14 -2.04 -15.65
N ASN A 7 -12.56 -3.06 -16.38
CA ASN A 7 -11.86 -4.35 -16.39
C ASN A 7 -10.75 -4.27 -17.45
N LEU A 8 -9.54 -4.58 -17.05
CA LEU A 8 -8.40 -4.74 -17.92
C LEU A 8 -8.14 -6.24 -18.18
N LYS A 9 -7.06 -6.56 -18.86
CA LYS A 9 -6.72 -7.97 -19.16
C LYS A 9 -6.24 -8.74 -17.94
N LYS A 10 -5.52 -8.07 -17.04
CA LYS A 10 -4.94 -8.65 -15.81
C LYS A 10 -5.68 -8.17 -14.58
N GLY A 11 -5.79 -6.87 -14.42
CA GLY A 11 -6.35 -6.24 -13.24
C GLY A 11 -7.61 -5.42 -13.50
N PHE A 12 -7.87 -4.49 -12.60
CA PHE A 12 -9.03 -3.59 -12.64
C PHE A 12 -8.58 -2.17 -12.36
N ILE A 13 -9.27 -1.19 -12.94
CA ILE A 13 -9.16 0.21 -12.53
C ILE A 13 -10.47 0.63 -11.87
N TYR A 14 -10.39 1.11 -10.64
CA TYR A 14 -11.47 1.85 -9.99
C TYR A 14 -11.18 3.34 -10.11
N ILE A 15 -12.13 4.12 -10.59
CA ILE A 15 -12.00 5.57 -10.76
C ILE A 15 -12.94 6.26 -9.79
N TYR A 16 -12.37 7.00 -8.86
CA TYR A 16 -13.07 7.83 -7.89
C TYR A 16 -13.03 9.28 -8.35
N ASN A 17 -14.20 9.91 -8.48
CA ASN A 17 -14.31 11.28 -8.95
C ASN A 17 -14.45 12.25 -7.77
N PHE A 18 -13.44 13.12 -7.58
CA PHE A 18 -13.40 14.17 -6.57
C PHE A 18 -13.56 15.59 -7.17
N GLY A 19 -14.17 15.70 -8.33
CA GLY A 19 -14.33 16.97 -9.03
C GLY A 19 -13.16 17.25 -9.99
N ASP A 20 -12.27 18.17 -9.62
CA ASP A 20 -11.13 18.54 -10.45
C ASP A 20 -10.03 17.46 -10.51
N ILE A 21 -10.05 16.53 -9.56
CA ILE A 21 -9.12 15.40 -9.50
C ILE A 21 -9.89 14.08 -9.55
N LYS A 22 -9.41 13.17 -10.39
CA LYS A 22 -9.80 11.75 -10.36
C LYS A 22 -8.67 10.95 -9.76
N LEU A 23 -9.03 10.00 -8.90
CA LEU A 23 -8.12 8.99 -8.39
C LEU A 23 -8.43 7.67 -9.10
N HIS A 24 -7.44 7.13 -9.83
CA HIS A 24 -7.52 5.81 -10.44
C HIS A 24 -6.73 4.85 -9.57
N CYS A 25 -7.37 3.77 -9.15
CA CYS A 25 -6.76 2.72 -8.36
C CYS A 25 -6.64 1.48 -9.25
N TYR A 26 -5.42 1.11 -9.60
CA TYR A 26 -5.13 -0.09 -10.35
C TYR A 26 -4.91 -1.25 -9.40
N GLN A 27 -5.88 -2.14 -9.31
CA GLN A 27 -5.74 -3.41 -8.62
C GLN A 27 -5.21 -4.46 -9.58
N THR A 28 -4.06 -5.03 -9.27
CA THR A 28 -3.31 -5.92 -10.16
C THR A 28 -3.97 -7.27 -10.35
N ASN A 29 -4.77 -7.76 -9.37
CA ASN A 29 -5.37 -9.09 -9.35
C ASN A 29 -4.30 -10.20 -9.55
N ASP A 30 -3.11 -9.96 -9.05
CA ASP A 30 -2.01 -10.92 -9.01
C ASP A 30 -1.92 -11.61 -7.63
N LEU A 31 -0.84 -12.35 -7.39
CA LEU A 31 -0.66 -13.11 -6.15
C LEU A 31 -0.43 -12.23 -4.91
N MET A 32 -0.07 -10.97 -5.09
CA MET A 32 0.20 -10.01 -4.02
C MET A 32 -0.98 -9.06 -3.80
N ASN A 33 -1.92 -8.98 -4.75
CA ASN A 33 -3.03 -8.01 -4.77
C ASN A 33 -2.54 -6.57 -4.63
N ASP A 34 -1.45 -6.23 -5.36
CA ASP A 34 -0.88 -4.89 -5.33
C ASP A 34 -1.86 -3.85 -5.84
N GLU A 35 -1.76 -2.66 -5.25
CA GLU A 35 -2.47 -1.46 -5.69
C GLU A 35 -1.47 -0.38 -6.13
N SER A 36 -1.78 0.24 -7.26
CA SER A 36 -1.05 1.41 -7.76
C SER A 36 -2.04 2.53 -8.03
N TYR A 37 -1.62 3.78 -7.84
CA TYR A 37 -2.52 4.91 -7.89
C TYR A 37 -2.09 5.93 -8.94
N ILE A 38 -3.09 6.54 -9.58
CA ILE A 38 -2.91 7.62 -10.54
C ILE A 38 -3.83 8.76 -10.10
N LEU A 39 -3.25 9.90 -9.75
CA LEU A 39 -4.02 11.14 -9.60
C LEU A 39 -4.05 11.83 -10.97
N GLU A 40 -5.24 12.11 -11.49
CA GLU A 40 -5.47 12.78 -12.77
C GLU A 40 -6.15 14.12 -12.53
N ASN A 41 -5.60 15.20 -13.07
CA ASN A 41 -6.29 16.48 -13.24
C ASN A 41 -6.47 16.81 -14.73
N ASN A 42 -6.85 18.04 -15.07
CA ASN A 42 -7.11 18.42 -16.45
C ASN A 42 -5.93 18.23 -17.41
N GLU A 43 -4.68 18.39 -16.92
CA GLU A 43 -3.46 18.43 -17.75
C GLU A 43 -2.49 17.31 -17.42
N ASN A 44 -2.44 16.89 -16.15
CA ASN A 44 -1.36 16.10 -15.58
C ASN A 44 -1.86 14.81 -14.94
N VAL A 45 -0.96 13.84 -14.84
CA VAL A 45 -1.09 12.68 -13.96
C VAL A 45 0.14 12.55 -13.06
N LEU A 46 -0.08 12.17 -11.81
CA LEU A 46 0.94 11.76 -10.84
C LEU A 46 0.72 10.29 -10.52
N LEU A 47 1.78 9.49 -10.57
CA LEU A 47 1.74 8.06 -10.29
C LEU A 47 2.27 7.81 -8.88
N VAL A 48 1.62 6.89 -8.14
CA VAL A 48 2.03 6.51 -6.78
C VAL A 48 2.04 5.00 -6.69
N GLU A 49 3.16 4.42 -6.34
CA GLU A 49 3.45 2.99 -6.32
C GLU A 49 3.29 2.31 -7.69
N PHE A 50 3.93 1.18 -7.87
CA PHE A 50 3.89 0.44 -9.13
C PHE A 50 3.63 -1.05 -8.91
N PRO A 51 3.03 -1.72 -9.91
CA PRO A 51 2.87 -3.17 -9.87
C PRO A 51 4.22 -3.89 -9.80
N ALA A 52 4.26 -5.03 -9.13
CA ALA A 52 5.49 -5.79 -8.96
C ALA A 52 5.72 -6.85 -10.08
N PHE A 53 4.72 -7.19 -10.89
CA PHE A 53 4.86 -8.20 -11.95
C PHE A 53 4.92 -7.57 -13.33
N TYR A 54 5.81 -8.08 -14.21
CA TYR A 54 6.03 -7.52 -15.56
C TYR A 54 4.77 -7.42 -16.39
N ASP A 55 3.89 -8.42 -16.36
CA ASP A 55 2.62 -8.41 -17.10
C ASP A 55 1.68 -7.29 -16.64
N ASN A 56 1.68 -6.97 -15.34
CA ASN A 56 0.89 -5.88 -14.75
C ASN A 56 1.53 -4.52 -15.04
N LEU A 57 2.87 -4.45 -15.06
CA LEU A 57 3.60 -3.24 -15.46
C LEU A 57 3.29 -2.82 -16.89
N GLU A 58 3.30 -3.77 -17.83
CA GLU A 58 2.94 -3.52 -19.24
C GLU A 58 1.50 -3.01 -19.37
N GLU A 59 0.56 -3.62 -18.64
CA GLU A 59 -0.84 -3.20 -18.65
C GLU A 59 -1.00 -1.80 -18.03
N PHE A 60 -0.31 -1.53 -16.91
CA PHE A 60 -0.34 -0.24 -16.23
C PHE A 60 0.24 0.88 -17.10
N GLU A 61 1.42 0.67 -17.72
CA GLU A 61 2.02 1.63 -18.64
C GLU A 61 1.10 1.97 -19.82
N LYS A 62 0.48 0.94 -20.41
CA LYS A 62 -0.49 1.12 -21.48
C LYS A 62 -1.68 1.97 -21.03
N TYR A 63 -2.27 1.64 -19.88
CA TYR A 63 -3.40 2.39 -19.33
C TYR A 63 -3.05 3.86 -19.06
N VAL A 64 -1.91 4.12 -18.43
CA VAL A 64 -1.40 5.48 -18.19
C VAL A 64 -1.22 6.24 -19.51
N GLY A 65 -0.66 5.58 -20.54
CA GLY A 65 -0.49 6.17 -21.86
C GLY A 65 -1.81 6.54 -22.55
N GLU A 66 -2.87 5.76 -22.35
CA GLU A 66 -4.21 6.02 -22.93
C GLU A 66 -4.89 7.25 -22.30
N LEU A 67 -4.47 7.71 -21.12
CA LEU A 67 -4.98 8.95 -20.52
C LEU A 67 -4.58 10.21 -21.30
N ASN A 68 -3.53 10.14 -22.13
CA ASN A 68 -3.02 11.25 -22.95
C ASN A 68 -2.77 12.54 -22.12
N LYS A 69 -2.17 12.40 -20.94
CA LYS A 69 -1.82 13.49 -20.02
C LYS A 69 -0.31 13.58 -19.83
N ASN A 70 0.16 14.72 -19.32
CA ASN A 70 1.56 14.84 -18.91
C ASN A 70 1.80 14.04 -17.62
N ILE A 71 2.76 13.13 -17.63
CA ILE A 71 3.17 12.41 -16.41
C ILE A 71 4.20 13.27 -15.69
N VAL A 72 3.78 13.89 -14.57
CA VAL A 72 4.59 14.88 -13.84
C VAL A 72 5.53 14.26 -12.82
N GLY A 73 5.31 13.00 -12.43
CA GLY A 73 6.17 12.28 -11.50
C GLY A 73 5.66 10.89 -11.14
N LYS A 74 6.55 10.15 -10.48
CA LYS A 74 6.30 8.84 -9.85
C LYS A 74 6.74 8.95 -8.40
N VAL A 75 5.88 8.66 -7.44
CA VAL A 75 6.18 8.72 -6.00
C VAL A 75 6.20 7.31 -5.45
N PHE A 76 7.23 6.99 -4.67
CA PHE A 76 7.43 5.67 -4.10
C PHE A 76 7.54 5.74 -2.58
N SER A 77 6.84 4.84 -1.94
CA SER A 77 6.96 4.53 -0.52
C SER A 77 7.53 3.13 -0.34
N ASP A 78 6.82 2.11 -0.86
CA ASP A 78 7.10 0.70 -0.58
C ASP A 78 7.32 -0.15 -1.85
N HIS A 79 6.72 0.24 -3.00
CA HIS A 79 6.75 -0.53 -4.24
C HIS A 79 7.48 0.21 -5.39
N PRO A 80 8.81 0.38 -5.31
CA PRO A 80 9.60 1.08 -6.34
C PRO A 80 9.96 0.20 -7.55
N ASN A 81 9.34 -0.97 -7.69
CA ASN A 81 9.60 -1.93 -8.75
C ASN A 81 9.13 -1.41 -10.12
N GLY A 82 9.60 -2.03 -11.19
CA GLY A 82 9.15 -1.70 -12.54
C GLY A 82 9.98 -0.63 -13.25
N GLY A 83 11.24 -0.46 -12.87
CA GLY A 83 12.15 0.51 -13.51
C GLY A 83 12.42 0.29 -15.00
N THR A 84 11.80 -0.71 -15.60
CA THR A 84 11.85 -0.97 -17.05
C THR A 84 10.91 -0.08 -17.85
N ILE A 85 9.85 0.46 -17.24
CA ILE A 85 8.85 1.33 -17.87
C ILE A 85 9.00 2.79 -17.42
N LEU A 86 8.45 3.73 -18.18
CA LEU A 86 8.37 5.18 -17.86
C LEU A 86 9.72 5.76 -17.37
N LYS A 87 10.83 5.38 -18.00
CA LYS A 87 12.20 5.72 -17.57
C LYS A 87 12.50 7.21 -17.53
N ASP A 88 11.90 7.98 -18.44
CA ASP A 88 12.11 9.42 -18.56
C ASP A 88 11.28 10.26 -17.58
N VAL A 89 10.42 9.61 -16.78
CA VAL A 89 9.58 10.27 -15.78
C VAL A 89 10.33 10.37 -14.46
N LYS A 90 10.33 11.55 -13.84
CA LYS A 90 10.99 11.82 -12.55
C LYS A 90 10.46 10.92 -11.45
N GLY A 91 11.36 10.24 -10.73
CA GLY A 91 11.06 9.46 -9.53
C GLY A 91 11.29 10.27 -8.26
N TYR A 92 10.38 10.14 -7.31
CA TYR A 92 10.41 10.79 -6.00
C TYR A 92 10.31 9.74 -4.90
N ALA A 93 11.20 9.79 -3.91
CA ALA A 93 11.15 8.94 -2.71
C ALA A 93 11.87 9.62 -1.54
N SER A 94 11.63 9.17 -0.32
CA SER A 94 12.39 9.61 0.85
C SER A 94 13.79 8.99 0.90
N GLU A 95 14.69 9.57 1.70
CA GLU A 95 15.98 8.93 2.00
C GLU A 95 15.81 7.54 2.63
N GLY A 96 14.79 7.37 3.50
CA GLY A 96 14.45 6.09 4.12
C GLY A 96 14.07 5.04 3.09
N THR A 97 13.17 5.36 2.15
CA THR A 97 12.80 4.50 1.03
C THR A 97 14.01 4.13 0.17
N ILE A 98 14.85 5.12 -0.20
CA ILE A 98 16.06 4.90 -1.00
C ILE A 98 17.06 3.97 -0.28
N LYS A 99 17.20 4.11 1.03
CA LYS A 99 18.03 3.21 1.83
C LYS A 99 17.44 1.80 1.86
N SER A 100 16.12 1.68 2.06
CA SER A 100 15.42 0.40 2.06
C SER A 100 15.53 -0.34 0.72
N MET A 101 15.53 0.39 -0.42
CA MET A 101 15.79 -0.17 -1.75
C MET A 101 17.19 -0.76 -1.88
N LYS A 102 18.18 -0.28 -1.13
CA LYS A 102 19.58 -0.72 -1.23
C LYS A 102 19.93 -1.83 -0.26
N GLU A 103 19.48 -1.76 0.98
CA GLU A 103 19.92 -2.62 2.08
C GLU A 103 18.85 -2.91 3.15
N GLY A 104 17.63 -2.39 3.00
CA GLY A 104 16.52 -2.51 3.96
C GLY A 104 15.48 -3.55 3.57
N THR A 105 14.25 -3.33 4.06
CA THR A 105 13.11 -4.25 3.89
C THR A 105 12.76 -4.43 2.41
N ILE A 106 12.69 -3.35 1.62
CA ILE A 106 12.37 -3.42 0.18
C ILE A 106 13.39 -4.32 -0.54
N HIS A 107 14.69 -4.10 -0.31
CA HIS A 107 15.75 -4.92 -0.93
C HIS A 107 15.61 -6.41 -0.64
N ASN A 108 15.35 -6.75 0.62
CA ASN A 108 15.23 -8.13 1.06
C ASN A 108 13.99 -8.81 0.45
N LEU A 109 12.84 -8.11 0.43
CA LEU A 109 11.59 -8.61 -0.15
C LEU A 109 11.73 -8.82 -1.67
N VAL A 110 12.24 -7.83 -2.40
CA VAL A 110 12.42 -7.92 -3.85
C VAL A 110 13.37 -9.07 -4.22
N THR A 111 14.48 -9.22 -3.49
CA THR A 111 15.43 -10.34 -3.70
C THR A 111 14.78 -11.71 -3.43
N GLY A 112 13.93 -11.80 -2.42
CA GLY A 112 13.17 -13.00 -2.09
C GLY A 112 12.12 -13.35 -3.15
N PHE A 113 11.34 -12.36 -3.58
CA PHE A 113 10.27 -12.53 -4.55
C PHE A 113 10.78 -12.81 -5.96
N GLU A 114 11.90 -12.20 -6.39
CA GLU A 114 12.55 -12.55 -7.67
C GLU A 114 12.79 -14.06 -7.77
N LYS A 115 13.29 -14.67 -6.69
CA LYS A 115 13.55 -16.11 -6.63
C LYS A 115 12.25 -16.92 -6.58
N SER A 116 11.27 -16.47 -5.80
CA SER A 116 10.02 -17.20 -5.57
C SER A 116 9.12 -17.20 -6.79
N PHE A 117 9.09 -16.12 -7.56
CA PHE A 117 8.21 -15.94 -8.72
C PHE A 117 8.89 -16.22 -10.07
N ASN A 118 10.10 -16.78 -10.06
CA ASN A 118 10.78 -17.34 -11.22
C ASN A 118 10.77 -16.44 -12.47
N GLY A 119 11.21 -15.17 -12.30
CA GLY A 119 11.35 -14.20 -13.39
C GLY A 119 10.05 -13.48 -13.82
N ALA A 120 8.91 -13.74 -13.19
CA ALA A 120 7.69 -12.96 -13.41
C ALA A 120 7.68 -11.64 -12.63
N PHE A 121 8.42 -11.61 -11.51
CA PHE A 121 8.54 -10.45 -10.62
C PHE A 121 9.59 -9.47 -11.15
N ALA A 122 9.26 -8.18 -11.20
CA ALA A 122 10.15 -7.12 -11.65
C ALA A 122 11.12 -6.73 -10.52
N LYS A 123 12.40 -6.96 -10.75
CA LYS A 123 13.47 -6.67 -9.79
C LYS A 123 14.11 -5.30 -9.96
N GLU A 124 13.93 -4.71 -11.14
CA GLU A 124 14.48 -3.40 -11.46
C GLU A 124 13.72 -2.32 -10.73
N TYR A 125 14.43 -1.50 -9.98
CA TYR A 125 13.84 -0.31 -9.36
C TYR A 125 13.75 0.85 -10.34
N HIS A 126 12.73 1.68 -10.15
CA HIS A 126 12.70 2.98 -10.79
C HIS A 126 13.86 3.86 -10.29
N GLU A 127 14.42 4.67 -11.20
CA GLU A 127 15.41 5.67 -10.82
C GLU A 127 14.74 6.77 -9.97
N ILE A 128 15.33 7.06 -8.80
CA ILE A 128 14.91 8.17 -7.94
C ILE A 128 15.78 9.36 -8.28
N THR A 129 15.17 10.37 -8.89
CA THR A 129 15.84 11.60 -9.33
C THR A 129 15.62 12.76 -8.37
N ASN A 130 14.66 12.65 -7.46
CA ASN A 130 14.30 13.69 -6.49
C ASN A 130 14.07 13.06 -5.11
N VAL A 131 14.81 13.53 -4.12
CA VAL A 131 14.61 13.14 -2.73
C VAL A 131 13.52 14.03 -2.12
N LEU A 132 12.54 13.40 -1.47
CA LEU A 132 11.51 14.10 -0.70
C LEU A 132 12.09 14.41 0.68
N GLU A 133 12.09 15.70 1.06
CA GLU A 133 12.60 16.19 2.34
C GLU A 133 11.60 17.11 3.05
N ASP A 134 10.69 17.74 2.30
CA ASP A 134 9.68 18.66 2.84
C ASP A 134 8.39 17.90 3.22
N GLU A 135 7.75 18.32 4.31
CA GLU A 135 6.44 17.77 4.73
C GLU A 135 5.36 18.08 3.68
N ASN A 136 5.38 19.25 3.06
CA ASN A 136 4.39 19.69 2.07
C ASN A 136 5.05 19.83 0.71
N VAL A 137 4.63 19.02 -0.24
CA VAL A 137 5.21 18.95 -1.58
C VAL A 137 4.13 19.18 -2.64
N ASN A 138 4.46 19.92 -3.70
CA ASN A 138 3.58 20.03 -4.87
C ASN A 138 4.30 19.48 -6.10
N ILE A 139 3.71 18.48 -6.74
CA ILE A 139 4.23 17.87 -7.96
C ILE A 139 3.20 18.03 -9.07
N GLY A 140 3.44 18.95 -9.98
CA GLY A 140 2.58 19.17 -11.14
C GLY A 140 1.14 19.58 -10.84
N GLY A 141 0.91 20.25 -9.70
CA GLY A 141 -0.40 20.69 -9.25
C GLY A 141 -1.07 19.72 -8.25
N PHE A 142 -0.45 18.59 -7.95
CA PHE A 142 -0.90 17.68 -6.90
C PHE A 142 -0.20 18.01 -5.58
N GLU A 143 -0.99 18.32 -4.56
CA GLU A 143 -0.52 18.60 -3.20
C GLU A 143 -0.39 17.30 -2.42
N LEU A 144 0.78 17.07 -1.85
CA LEU A 144 1.09 15.94 -1.00
C LEU A 144 1.55 16.47 0.35
N LYS A 145 1.05 15.85 1.44
CA LYS A 145 1.62 16.03 2.77
C LYS A 145 2.24 14.71 3.20
N ILE A 146 3.53 14.73 3.52
CA ILE A 146 4.35 13.55 3.73
C ILE A 146 4.64 13.38 5.22
N THR A 147 4.39 12.19 5.73
CA THR A 147 4.91 11.74 7.03
C THR A 147 6.03 10.74 6.77
N TYR A 148 7.21 11.04 7.29
CA TYR A 148 8.42 10.22 7.09
C TYR A 148 8.53 9.15 8.16
N HIS A 149 8.87 7.94 7.75
CA HIS A 149 9.24 6.81 8.59
C HIS A 149 10.66 6.33 8.25
N ASP A 150 11.19 5.37 9.00
CA ASP A 150 12.57 4.91 8.84
C ASP A 150 12.87 4.33 7.45
N GLU A 151 11.91 3.64 6.83
CA GLU A 151 12.09 2.95 5.55
C GLU A 151 11.02 3.27 4.50
N ASN A 152 9.99 4.06 4.85
CA ASN A 152 8.88 4.41 3.95
C ASN A 152 8.27 5.77 4.27
N ILE A 153 7.19 6.13 3.59
CA ILE A 153 6.41 7.34 3.82
C ILE A 153 4.91 7.05 3.83
N GLU A 154 4.18 7.81 4.64
CA GLU A 154 2.73 7.97 4.52
C GLU A 154 2.45 9.24 3.71
N ILE A 155 1.47 9.21 2.82
CA ILE A 155 1.15 10.32 1.92
C ILE A 155 -0.31 10.74 2.11
N GLU A 156 -0.55 11.95 2.60
CA GLU A 156 -1.87 12.56 2.53
C GLU A 156 -2.04 13.28 1.19
N PHE A 157 -3.23 13.20 0.60
CA PHE A 157 -3.65 13.91 -0.60
C PHE A 157 -4.76 14.90 -0.21
N PRO A 158 -4.42 16.14 0.27
CA PRO A 158 -5.39 17.07 0.85
C PRO A 158 -6.51 17.45 -0.11
N GLN A 159 -6.22 17.58 -1.39
CA GLN A 159 -7.18 17.98 -2.42
C GLN A 159 -8.33 16.98 -2.61
N ILE A 160 -8.13 15.72 -2.25
CA ILE A 160 -9.14 14.66 -2.36
C ILE A 160 -9.51 14.03 -1.01
N GLY A 161 -8.87 14.51 0.09
CA GLY A 161 -9.10 13.98 1.43
C GLY A 161 -8.80 12.50 1.57
N CYS A 162 -7.73 12.01 0.95
CA CYS A 162 -7.28 10.61 1.02
C CYS A 162 -5.91 10.52 1.70
N VAL A 163 -5.61 9.35 2.27
CA VAL A 163 -4.28 9.03 2.81
C VAL A 163 -3.82 7.69 2.24
N TYR A 164 -2.56 7.59 1.86
CA TYR A 164 -1.89 6.36 1.46
C TYR A 164 -0.96 5.87 2.57
N THR A 165 -1.02 4.56 2.84
CA THR A 165 -0.14 3.86 3.77
C THR A 165 0.06 2.41 3.34
N HIS A 166 1.19 1.77 3.72
CA HIS A 166 1.40 0.34 3.49
C HIS A 166 0.63 -0.50 4.52
N MET A 167 -0.67 -0.68 4.27
CA MET A 167 -1.59 -1.40 5.16
C MET A 167 -2.29 -2.51 4.38
N LEU A 168 -2.46 -3.66 5.01
CA LEU A 168 -3.27 -4.76 4.49
C LEU A 168 -4.76 -4.48 4.68
N GLY A 169 -5.60 -5.05 3.83
CA GLY A 169 -7.05 -4.88 3.86
C GLY A 169 -7.70 -5.19 5.20
N HIS A 170 -8.89 -4.63 5.44
CA HIS A 170 -9.64 -4.80 6.70
C HIS A 170 -10.13 -6.24 6.94
N ASP A 171 -10.29 -7.04 5.88
CA ASP A 171 -10.69 -8.46 5.88
C ASP A 171 -9.50 -9.41 5.68
N CYS A 172 -8.30 -8.95 6.01
CA CYS A 172 -7.06 -9.70 5.92
C CYS A 172 -6.34 -9.71 7.28
N HIS A 173 -5.77 -10.87 7.64
CA HIS A 173 -4.87 -10.93 8.80
C HIS A 173 -3.65 -10.05 8.57
N SER A 174 -3.24 -9.31 9.60
CA SER A 174 -2.10 -8.40 9.53
C SER A 174 -0.85 -9.06 10.11
N ILE A 175 0.32 -8.57 9.68
CA ILE A 175 1.57 -8.83 10.38
C ILE A 175 1.65 -7.85 11.56
N VAL A 176 1.56 -8.37 12.77
CA VAL A 176 1.60 -7.60 14.02
C VAL A 176 2.71 -8.11 14.92
N ALA A 177 3.74 -7.29 15.12
CA ALA A 177 4.92 -7.64 15.90
C ALA A 177 4.69 -7.41 17.41
N GLY A 178 3.63 -8.02 17.97
CA GLY A 178 3.28 -7.94 19.37
C GLY A 178 2.30 -6.82 19.73
N GLU A 179 1.96 -6.72 21.03
CA GLU A 179 0.91 -5.82 21.53
C GLU A 179 1.24 -4.33 21.29
N GLU A 180 2.50 -3.94 21.48
CA GLU A 180 2.92 -2.54 21.27
C GLU A 180 2.76 -2.11 19.80
N HIS A 181 3.13 -2.97 18.85
CA HIS A 181 2.93 -2.71 17.43
C HIS A 181 1.43 -2.63 17.08
N ALA A 182 0.59 -3.50 17.65
CA ALA A 182 -0.86 -3.39 17.49
C ALA A 182 -1.40 -2.04 17.96
N ASN A 183 -0.90 -1.52 19.09
CA ASN A 183 -1.31 -0.21 19.62
C ASN A 183 -0.90 0.92 18.66
N VAL A 184 0.30 0.88 18.08
CA VAL A 184 0.76 1.88 17.11
C VAL A 184 -0.16 1.90 15.89
N ILE A 185 -0.51 0.73 15.33
CA ILE A 185 -1.43 0.63 14.18
C ILE A 185 -2.82 1.17 14.57
N ILE A 186 -3.35 0.81 15.73
CA ILE A 186 -4.66 1.28 16.21
C ILE A 186 -4.68 2.81 16.34
N GLU A 187 -3.64 3.42 16.91
CA GLU A 187 -3.56 4.89 17.04
C GLU A 187 -3.44 5.57 15.67
N GLN A 188 -2.71 5.00 14.72
CA GLN A 188 -2.66 5.48 13.34
C GLN A 188 -4.07 5.45 12.70
N LEU A 189 -4.79 4.34 12.84
CA LEU A 189 -6.14 4.19 12.31
C LEU A 189 -7.15 5.16 12.96
N LYS A 190 -7.05 5.39 14.27
CA LYS A 190 -7.86 6.40 14.98
C LYS A 190 -7.59 7.81 14.45
N ARG A 191 -6.33 8.15 14.21
CA ARG A 191 -5.96 9.44 13.58
C ARG A 191 -6.60 9.60 12.22
N TYR A 192 -6.68 8.54 11.38
CA TYR A 192 -7.37 8.60 10.10
C TYR A 192 -8.86 8.91 10.24
N LYS A 193 -9.51 8.36 11.26
CA LYS A 193 -10.91 8.66 11.57
C LYS A 193 -11.10 10.10 12.04
N GLU A 194 -10.22 10.59 12.91
CA GLU A 194 -10.25 11.97 13.42
C GLU A 194 -10.06 12.99 12.30
N ASN A 195 -9.16 12.69 11.35
CA ASN A 195 -8.94 13.52 10.16
C ASN A 195 -10.08 13.44 9.14
N GLY A 196 -10.95 12.43 9.23
CA GLY A 196 -12.14 12.30 8.39
C GLY A 196 -11.83 12.06 6.91
N TYR A 197 -10.80 11.25 6.62
CA TYR A 197 -10.44 10.92 5.23
C TYR A 197 -11.59 10.27 4.47
N ASN A 198 -11.69 10.58 3.18
CA ASN A 198 -12.66 9.94 2.28
C ASN A 198 -12.31 8.48 2.03
N LEU A 199 -11.02 8.20 1.83
CA LEU A 199 -10.46 6.86 1.60
C LEU A 199 -9.09 6.74 2.27
N VAL A 200 -8.81 5.53 2.74
CA VAL A 200 -7.47 5.05 3.09
C VAL A 200 -6.99 4.16 1.95
N LEU A 201 -5.91 4.56 1.31
CA LEU A 201 -5.28 3.87 0.20
C LEU A 201 -4.20 2.94 0.74
N SER A 202 -4.12 1.73 0.24
CA SER A 202 -3.17 0.72 0.69
C SER A 202 -2.30 0.23 -0.47
N SER A 203 -1.10 -0.27 -0.18
CA SER A 203 -0.27 -0.93 -1.20
C SER A 203 -0.86 -2.23 -1.71
N HIS A 204 -1.79 -2.81 -0.96
CA HIS A 204 -2.46 -4.05 -1.27
C HIS A 204 -3.95 -3.90 -1.02
N TYR A 205 -4.76 -4.59 -1.82
CA TYR A 205 -6.23 -4.54 -1.77
C TYR A 205 -6.82 -3.19 -2.19
N THR A 206 -8.12 -3.15 -2.34
CA THR A 206 -8.84 -1.94 -2.77
C THR A 206 -8.89 -0.86 -1.70
N PRO A 207 -9.02 0.43 -2.08
CA PRO A 207 -9.17 1.53 -1.13
C PRO A 207 -10.27 1.29 -0.11
N GLU A 208 -9.98 1.63 1.13
CA GLU A 208 -10.84 1.40 2.29
C GLU A 208 -11.55 2.67 2.75
N THR A 209 -12.75 2.50 3.28
CA THR A 209 -13.52 3.57 3.91
C THR A 209 -13.21 3.65 5.42
N LEU A 210 -13.66 4.72 6.10
CA LEU A 210 -13.53 4.80 7.55
C LEU A 210 -14.32 3.71 8.30
N LYS A 211 -15.34 3.10 7.67
CA LYS A 211 -16.01 1.92 8.23
C LYS A 211 -15.10 0.69 8.21
N ASP A 212 -14.31 0.52 7.17
CA ASP A 212 -13.34 -0.58 7.06
C ASP A 212 -12.20 -0.37 8.05
N VAL A 213 -11.79 0.89 8.27
CA VAL A 213 -10.85 1.28 9.34
C VAL A 213 -11.39 0.87 10.73
N ASP A 214 -12.68 1.09 11.02
CA ASP A 214 -13.30 0.63 12.28
C ASP A 214 -13.24 -0.89 12.43
N THR A 215 -13.50 -1.61 11.34
CA THR A 215 -13.40 -3.07 11.31
C THR A 215 -11.98 -3.54 11.64
N LYS A 216 -10.97 -2.87 11.07
CA LYS A 216 -9.57 -3.18 11.32
C LYS A 216 -9.14 -2.88 12.76
N ILE A 217 -9.57 -1.76 13.33
CA ILE A 217 -9.34 -1.42 14.74
C ILE A 217 -9.91 -2.52 15.64
N THR A 218 -11.16 -2.91 15.41
CA THR A 218 -11.82 -3.97 16.18
C THR A 218 -11.05 -5.28 16.09
N TYR A 219 -10.63 -5.67 14.89
CA TYR A 219 -9.80 -6.87 14.69
C TYR A 219 -8.50 -6.83 15.51
N LEU A 220 -7.79 -5.69 15.50
CA LEU A 220 -6.52 -5.55 16.23
C LEU A 220 -6.71 -5.54 17.75
N GLU A 221 -7.78 -4.92 18.24
CA GLU A 221 -8.12 -4.96 19.66
C GLU A 221 -8.44 -6.39 20.12
N GLU A 222 -9.25 -7.12 19.35
CA GLU A 222 -9.61 -8.50 19.66
C GLU A 222 -8.42 -9.46 19.51
N LEU A 223 -7.53 -9.22 18.55
CA LEU A 223 -6.28 -9.98 18.37
C LEU A 223 -5.42 -9.90 19.67
N LYS A 224 -5.28 -8.70 20.26
CA LYS A 224 -4.56 -8.52 21.53
C LYS A 224 -5.21 -9.26 22.68
N GLU A 225 -6.53 -9.20 22.82
CA GLU A 225 -7.25 -9.90 23.88
C GLU A 225 -7.14 -11.42 23.73
N LEU A 226 -7.32 -11.94 22.50
CA LEU A 226 -7.16 -13.38 22.23
C LEU A 226 -5.73 -13.86 22.46
N ALA A 227 -4.71 -13.02 22.23
CA ALA A 227 -3.34 -13.36 22.58
C ALA A 227 -3.15 -13.55 24.09
N LYS A 228 -3.74 -12.66 24.91
CA LYS A 228 -3.69 -12.77 26.40
C LYS A 228 -4.40 -14.03 26.91
N GLU A 229 -5.47 -14.44 26.25
CA GLU A 229 -6.26 -15.62 26.61
C GLU A 229 -5.66 -16.95 26.10
N SER A 230 -4.60 -16.90 25.29
CA SER A 230 -4.04 -18.07 24.64
C SER A 230 -2.81 -18.60 25.38
N LYS A 231 -2.68 -19.92 25.40
CA LYS A 231 -1.58 -20.62 26.10
C LYS A 231 -0.30 -20.73 25.25
N ASP A 232 -0.46 -20.71 23.92
CA ASP A 232 0.63 -20.83 22.94
C ASP A 232 0.19 -20.28 21.58
N SER A 233 1.12 -20.21 20.61
CA SER A 233 0.87 -19.69 19.27
C SER A 233 -0.23 -20.47 18.53
N SER A 234 -0.27 -21.80 18.69
CA SER A 234 -1.28 -22.64 18.03
C SER A 234 -2.70 -22.41 18.58
N ASP A 235 -2.84 -22.24 19.89
CA ASP A 235 -4.12 -21.90 20.53
C ASP A 235 -4.59 -20.51 20.08
N PHE A 236 -3.68 -19.55 20.00
CA PHE A 236 -3.95 -18.20 19.51
C PHE A 236 -4.45 -18.22 18.06
N GLU A 237 -3.71 -18.86 17.15
CA GLU A 237 -4.11 -18.97 15.75
C GLU A 237 -5.49 -19.62 15.58
N ASN A 238 -5.76 -20.71 16.31
CA ASN A 238 -7.04 -21.41 16.24
C ASN A 238 -8.20 -20.52 16.69
N LYS A 239 -8.02 -19.72 17.72
CA LYS A 239 -9.03 -18.76 18.19
C LYS A 239 -9.29 -17.66 17.17
N ILE A 240 -8.23 -17.08 16.58
CA ILE A 240 -8.36 -16.06 15.54
C ILE A 240 -9.05 -16.64 14.30
N LYS A 241 -8.63 -17.79 13.80
CA LYS A 241 -9.24 -18.48 12.65
C LYS A 241 -10.71 -18.81 12.89
N ALA A 242 -11.06 -19.21 14.11
CA ALA A 242 -12.46 -19.48 14.48
C ALA A 242 -13.33 -18.22 14.51
N LYS A 243 -12.76 -17.08 14.90
CA LYS A 243 -13.46 -15.80 15.01
C LYS A 243 -13.56 -15.08 13.66
N TYR A 244 -12.54 -15.22 12.81
CA TYR A 244 -12.42 -14.58 11.50
C TYR A 244 -12.17 -15.60 10.38
N PRO A 245 -13.11 -16.54 10.15
CA PRO A 245 -12.91 -17.68 9.25
C PRO A 245 -12.78 -17.28 7.77
N GLU A 246 -13.31 -16.11 7.40
CA GLU A 246 -13.33 -15.62 6.02
C GLU A 246 -12.14 -14.69 5.71
N TYR A 247 -11.30 -14.35 6.73
CA TYR A 247 -10.16 -13.47 6.50
C TYR A 247 -9.07 -14.17 5.68
N SER A 248 -8.53 -13.44 4.69
CA SER A 248 -7.35 -13.85 3.93
C SER A 248 -6.06 -13.66 4.75
N GLY A 249 -4.90 -14.00 4.20
CA GLY A 249 -3.61 -13.71 4.84
C GLY A 249 -3.24 -14.62 6.01
N LEU A 250 -3.59 -15.92 5.95
CA LEU A 250 -3.23 -16.88 7.01
C LEU A 250 -1.72 -16.97 7.28
N ASN A 251 -0.88 -16.74 6.26
CA ASN A 251 0.57 -16.64 6.40
C ASN A 251 0.99 -15.43 7.26
N TYR A 252 0.25 -14.33 7.23
CA TYR A 252 0.49 -13.16 8.09
C TYR A 252 0.08 -13.44 9.53
N LEU A 253 -1.00 -14.21 9.72
CA LEU A 253 -1.40 -14.65 11.06
C LEU A 253 -0.35 -15.55 11.70
N ASP A 254 0.23 -16.48 10.93
CA ASP A 254 1.31 -17.36 11.38
C ASP A 254 2.53 -16.54 11.86
N MET A 255 2.94 -15.53 11.07
CA MET A 255 4.01 -14.61 11.45
C MET A 255 3.65 -13.85 12.75
N THR A 256 2.44 -13.32 12.83
CA THR A 256 1.94 -12.60 14.02
C THR A 256 1.94 -13.50 15.25
N ALA A 257 1.50 -14.73 15.13
CA ALA A 257 1.54 -15.71 16.23
C ALA A 257 2.97 -15.95 16.72
N GLY A 258 3.95 -16.02 15.82
CA GLY A 258 5.37 -16.11 16.18
C GLY A 258 5.88 -14.89 16.97
N PHE A 259 5.39 -13.69 16.70
CA PHE A 259 5.76 -12.49 17.45
C PHE A 259 5.11 -12.41 18.82
N PHE A 260 3.86 -12.84 18.99
CA PHE A 260 3.20 -12.87 20.28
C PHE A 260 3.68 -14.01 21.17
N PHE A 261 4.14 -15.12 20.59
CA PHE A 261 4.59 -16.32 21.28
C PHE A 261 5.97 -16.76 20.77
N PRO A 262 7.03 -15.96 21.03
CA PRO A 262 8.37 -16.29 20.54
C PRO A 262 8.84 -17.63 21.13
N GLN A 263 9.37 -18.50 20.27
CA GLN A 263 10.02 -19.73 20.74
C GLN A 263 11.38 -19.36 21.34
N ASN A 264 11.59 -19.74 22.60
CA ASN A 264 12.86 -19.59 23.31
C ASN A 264 13.96 -20.49 22.74
#